data_eed9f3904e556c8130363068c68090d8
#
_entry.id   eed9f3904e556c8130363068c68090d8
#
_cell.length_a   1.000
_cell.length_b   1.000
_cell.length_c   1.000
_cell.angle_alpha   90.00
_cell.angle_beta   90.00
_cell.angle_gamma   90.00
#
_symmetry.space_group_name_H-M   'P 1'
#
loop_
_entity.id
_entity.type
_entity.pdbx_description
1 polymer ?
#
loop_
_entity_poly.entity_id
_entity_poly.type
_entity_poly.pdbx_seq_one_letter_code
_entity_poly.pdbx_strand_id
1 'polypeptide(L)'
;MRVTVIGAGHVGLVTAACLAHVGHDVMVDDDDAAKLDLIRQGRPWFYEPGLQELLGEVVRSGRLRIAGDKAEAVGHGTVIFICVGTPSRGDGSPNLAFVEAVAREVARSLPPGEFHLICEKSTVPVQTGERVAQVIAREARPRADWEVASNPEFLREGSAVVDTLDPDRVVVGTTSTRAEDALRELYTPILERSGAPFVATDRATAELIKHASNAFLATKISFINSVARVCERSGADVELVARGMGLDPRIGVHFLKAGAGYGGSCFPKDVAAFAHRSRELGVDFGILNEVAKINHEARRAVVDKVRDALWHLDGKRIGMLGLSFKPNTDDLREAPSIDVVRDLLADGAQVVAYDPVAAEPAARLVPGLELADNAVKVADGAHALVLMTEWAEFAELDPADLHARMTYPILVDARNALDAEAFVAAGFTVAGVGRPVRTPDGSR
;
A
#
# COMPACT_ATOMS: atom_id res chain seq x y z
N MET A 1 9.05 -27.40 -2.39
CA MET A 1 7.61 -27.78 -2.37
C MET A 1 6.93 -27.35 -3.66
N ARG A 2 5.77 -27.95 -3.97
CA ARG A 2 4.87 -27.49 -5.06
C ARG A 2 3.88 -26.48 -4.47
N VAL A 3 3.80 -25.31 -5.07
CA VAL A 3 2.98 -24.19 -4.59
C VAL A 3 2.09 -23.68 -5.71
N THR A 4 0.84 -23.39 -5.41
CA THR A 4 -0.06 -22.69 -6.32
C THR A 4 -0.45 -21.35 -5.73
N VAL A 5 -0.45 -20.31 -6.54
CA VAL A 5 -0.92 -18.96 -6.17
C VAL A 5 -2.07 -18.59 -7.08
N ILE A 6 -3.26 -18.42 -6.50
CA ILE A 6 -4.48 -18.01 -7.19
C ILE A 6 -4.73 -16.53 -6.93
N GLY A 7 -4.69 -15.73 -7.97
CA GLY A 7 -4.70 -14.28 -7.96
C GLY A 7 -3.29 -13.71 -8.12
N ALA A 8 -3.01 -13.12 -9.29
CA ALA A 8 -1.74 -12.48 -9.66
C ALA A 8 -1.77 -10.96 -9.43
N GLY A 9 -2.44 -10.51 -8.38
CA GLY A 9 -2.37 -9.15 -7.88
C GLY A 9 -1.00 -8.84 -7.28
N HIS A 10 -0.84 -7.66 -6.66
CA HIS A 10 0.43 -7.23 -6.06
C HIS A 10 0.96 -8.29 -5.07
N VAL A 11 0.12 -8.70 -4.11
CA VAL A 11 0.48 -9.72 -3.10
C VAL A 11 0.80 -11.07 -3.74
N GLY A 12 -0.09 -11.54 -4.64
CA GLY A 12 0.05 -12.88 -5.22
C GLY A 12 1.28 -13.01 -6.11
N LEU A 13 1.52 -12.05 -7.01
CA LEU A 13 2.67 -12.10 -7.92
C LEU A 13 4.01 -11.99 -7.19
N VAL A 14 4.11 -11.07 -6.21
CA VAL A 14 5.32 -10.94 -5.38
C VAL A 14 5.56 -12.23 -4.58
N THR A 15 4.51 -12.78 -3.93
CA THR A 15 4.61 -14.04 -3.20
C THR A 15 5.08 -15.18 -4.11
N ALA A 16 4.47 -15.32 -5.30
CA ALA A 16 4.84 -16.37 -6.26
C ALA A 16 6.29 -16.25 -6.72
N ALA A 17 6.72 -15.04 -7.10
CA ALA A 17 8.09 -14.79 -7.55
C ALA A 17 9.13 -15.08 -6.45
N CYS A 18 8.88 -14.61 -5.23
CA CYS A 18 9.79 -14.83 -4.09
C CYS A 18 9.85 -16.29 -3.69
N LEU A 19 8.72 -17.02 -3.64
CA LEU A 19 8.72 -18.45 -3.33
C LEU A 19 9.43 -19.26 -4.42
N ALA A 20 9.26 -18.91 -5.70
CA ALA A 20 10.00 -19.53 -6.80
C ALA A 20 11.50 -19.26 -6.70
N HIS A 21 11.90 -18.04 -6.32
CA HIS A 21 13.29 -17.64 -6.14
C HIS A 21 13.98 -18.46 -5.04
N VAL A 22 13.33 -18.69 -3.92
CA VAL A 22 13.90 -19.50 -2.82
C VAL A 22 13.82 -21.00 -3.07
N GLY A 23 13.38 -21.44 -4.25
CA GLY A 23 13.54 -22.80 -4.74
C GLY A 23 12.28 -23.65 -4.78
N HIS A 24 11.09 -23.08 -4.57
CA HIS A 24 9.84 -23.81 -4.75
C HIS A 24 9.44 -23.91 -6.23
N ASP A 25 8.63 -24.92 -6.57
CA ASP A 25 8.00 -25.07 -7.89
C ASP A 25 6.62 -24.41 -7.83
N VAL A 26 6.49 -23.26 -8.46
CA VAL A 26 5.32 -22.37 -8.29
C VAL A 26 4.49 -22.33 -9.57
N MET A 27 3.19 -22.48 -9.42
CA MET A 27 2.20 -22.28 -10.47
C MET A 27 1.28 -21.12 -10.13
N VAL A 28 1.06 -20.22 -11.09
CA VAL A 28 0.20 -19.03 -10.93
C VAL A 28 -1.05 -19.16 -11.78
N ASP A 29 -2.18 -18.74 -11.24
CA ASP A 29 -3.45 -18.64 -11.93
C ASP A 29 -4.13 -17.30 -11.60
N ASP A 30 -4.76 -16.70 -12.61
CA ASP A 30 -5.57 -15.46 -12.49
C ASP A 30 -6.62 -15.45 -13.59
N ASP A 31 -7.76 -14.81 -13.35
CA ASP A 31 -8.83 -14.70 -14.36
C ASP A 31 -8.50 -13.66 -15.44
N ASP A 32 -7.50 -12.81 -15.25
CA ASP A 32 -7.04 -11.80 -16.21
C ASP A 32 -5.95 -12.36 -17.12
N ALA A 33 -6.35 -12.78 -18.33
CA ALA A 33 -5.44 -13.35 -19.32
C ALA A 33 -4.32 -12.37 -19.74
N ALA A 34 -4.57 -11.06 -19.73
CA ALA A 34 -3.56 -10.07 -20.11
C ALA A 34 -2.44 -10.00 -19.08
N LYS A 35 -2.77 -10.10 -17.79
CA LYS A 35 -1.76 -10.21 -16.72
C LYS A 35 -0.93 -11.48 -16.87
N LEU A 36 -1.61 -12.62 -17.09
CA LEU A 36 -0.92 -13.90 -17.26
C LEU A 36 0.03 -13.89 -18.45
N ASP A 37 -0.33 -13.24 -19.56
CA ASP A 37 0.53 -13.10 -20.73
C ASP A 37 1.78 -12.27 -20.44
N LEU A 38 1.67 -11.19 -19.67
CA LEU A 38 2.83 -10.42 -19.22
C LEU A 38 3.74 -11.27 -18.31
N ILE A 39 3.16 -12.00 -17.36
CA ILE A 39 3.90 -12.87 -16.44
C ILE A 39 4.64 -13.98 -17.19
N ARG A 40 4.03 -14.60 -18.21
CA ARG A 40 4.71 -15.58 -19.09
C ARG A 40 5.96 -15.02 -19.78
N GLN A 41 5.95 -13.69 -20.05
CA GLN A 41 7.08 -12.97 -20.61
C GLN A 41 8.10 -12.53 -19.55
N GLY A 42 7.89 -12.86 -18.28
CA GLY A 42 8.73 -12.41 -17.16
C GLY A 42 8.57 -10.91 -16.85
N ARG A 43 7.41 -10.33 -17.15
CA ARG A 43 7.10 -8.91 -16.98
C ARG A 43 5.96 -8.74 -15.97
N PRO A 44 6.15 -7.95 -14.88
CA PRO A 44 5.06 -7.58 -14.00
C PRO A 44 4.14 -6.55 -14.70
N TRP A 45 2.87 -6.50 -14.29
CA TRP A 45 1.88 -5.56 -14.81
C TRP A 45 1.77 -4.27 -13.96
N PHE A 46 2.54 -4.16 -12.88
CA PHE A 46 2.66 -3.00 -12.00
C PHE A 46 4.13 -2.74 -11.68
N TYR A 47 4.43 -1.54 -11.18
CA TYR A 47 5.79 -1.18 -10.80
C TYR A 47 6.09 -1.62 -9.35
N GLU A 48 7.14 -2.42 -9.17
CA GLU A 48 7.70 -2.82 -7.86
C GLU A 48 9.21 -3.03 -8.00
N PRO A 49 10.05 -2.33 -7.20
CA PRO A 49 11.50 -2.47 -7.29
C PRO A 49 11.97 -3.91 -7.15
N GLY A 50 12.83 -4.36 -8.08
CA GLY A 50 13.42 -5.70 -8.11
C GLY A 50 12.50 -6.82 -8.60
N LEU A 51 11.20 -6.58 -8.78
CA LEU A 51 10.26 -7.62 -9.21
C LEU A 51 10.46 -8.00 -10.68
N GLN A 52 10.78 -7.06 -11.56
CA GLN A 52 11.00 -7.32 -12.99
C GLN A 52 12.13 -8.32 -13.21
N GLU A 53 13.27 -8.09 -12.55
CA GLU A 53 14.46 -8.95 -12.64
C GLU A 53 14.17 -10.33 -12.05
N LEU A 54 13.59 -10.36 -10.86
CA LEU A 54 13.24 -11.58 -10.13
C LEU A 54 12.27 -12.45 -10.93
N LEU A 55 11.18 -11.85 -11.44
CA LEU A 55 10.17 -12.54 -12.23
C LEU A 55 10.76 -13.12 -13.51
N GLY A 56 11.61 -12.32 -14.21
CA GLY A 56 12.31 -12.77 -15.41
C GLY A 56 13.23 -13.96 -15.14
N GLU A 57 13.91 -14.00 -13.99
CA GLU A 57 14.76 -15.12 -13.58
C GLU A 57 13.92 -16.40 -13.34
N VAL A 58 12.88 -16.31 -12.50
CA VAL A 58 12.12 -17.51 -12.08
C VAL A 58 11.26 -18.09 -13.21
N VAL A 59 10.79 -17.25 -14.16
CA VAL A 59 10.09 -17.70 -15.36
C VAL A 59 11.06 -18.42 -16.31
N ARG A 60 12.25 -17.83 -16.59
CA ARG A 60 13.26 -18.48 -17.45
C ARG A 60 13.79 -19.79 -16.89
N SER A 61 13.91 -19.90 -15.57
CA SER A 61 14.34 -21.17 -14.95
C SER A 61 13.24 -22.22 -14.89
N GLY A 62 12.00 -21.88 -15.27
CA GLY A 62 10.84 -22.77 -15.20
C GLY A 62 10.32 -23.04 -13.78
N ARG A 63 10.85 -22.35 -12.76
CA ARG A 63 10.37 -22.46 -11.37
C ARG A 63 9.03 -21.77 -11.13
N LEU A 64 8.69 -20.75 -11.95
CA LEU A 64 7.37 -20.14 -11.98
C LEU A 64 6.73 -20.39 -13.33
N ARG A 65 5.56 -20.99 -13.31
CA ARG A 65 4.76 -21.32 -14.49
C ARG A 65 3.33 -20.80 -14.34
N ILE A 66 2.66 -20.60 -15.46
CA ILE A 66 1.26 -20.21 -15.51
C ILE A 66 0.42 -21.46 -15.79
N ALA A 67 -0.62 -21.67 -15.00
CA ALA A 67 -1.57 -22.75 -15.22
C ALA A 67 -2.31 -22.62 -16.57
N GLY A 68 -2.66 -23.75 -17.17
CA GLY A 68 -3.54 -23.77 -18.33
C GLY A 68 -5.01 -23.62 -17.93
N ASP A 69 -5.37 -24.13 -16.78
CA ASP A 69 -6.68 -23.99 -16.17
C ASP A 69 -6.64 -24.15 -14.64
N LYS A 70 -7.76 -23.90 -13.98
CA LYS A 70 -7.90 -23.98 -12.52
C LYS A 70 -7.66 -25.39 -11.97
N ALA A 71 -8.01 -26.42 -12.70
CA ALA A 71 -7.84 -27.80 -12.25
C ALA A 71 -6.33 -28.19 -12.25
N GLU A 72 -5.59 -27.76 -13.26
CA GLU A 72 -4.14 -27.90 -13.30
C GLU A 72 -3.49 -27.12 -12.14
N ALA A 73 -3.90 -25.86 -11.92
CA ALA A 73 -3.39 -25.06 -10.82
C ALA A 73 -3.59 -25.74 -9.47
N VAL A 74 -4.81 -26.20 -9.17
CA VAL A 74 -5.15 -26.84 -7.89
C VAL A 74 -4.45 -28.19 -7.74
N GLY A 75 -4.38 -29.00 -8.80
CA GLY A 75 -3.69 -30.30 -8.78
C GLY A 75 -2.16 -30.20 -8.63
N HIS A 76 -1.57 -29.05 -8.99
CA HIS A 76 -0.13 -28.85 -8.84
C HIS A 76 0.28 -28.62 -7.38
N GLY A 77 -0.40 -27.71 -6.66
CA GLY A 77 0.08 -27.19 -5.39
C GLY A 77 -0.24 -28.06 -4.18
N THR A 78 0.76 -28.52 -3.44
CA THR A 78 0.55 -29.01 -2.06
C THR A 78 0.10 -27.88 -1.13
N VAL A 79 0.59 -26.66 -1.37
CA VAL A 79 0.12 -25.43 -0.72
C VAL A 79 -0.50 -24.53 -1.77
N ILE A 80 -1.76 -24.12 -1.57
CA ILE A 80 -2.54 -23.29 -2.49
C ILE A 80 -2.86 -21.99 -1.80
N PHE A 81 -2.24 -20.89 -2.24
CA PHE A 81 -2.52 -19.55 -1.74
C PHE A 81 -3.69 -18.91 -2.48
N ILE A 82 -4.65 -18.37 -1.72
CA ILE A 82 -5.69 -17.48 -2.21
C ILE A 82 -5.20 -16.05 -2.00
N CYS A 83 -4.93 -15.35 -3.12
CA CYS A 83 -4.37 -13.99 -3.15
C CYS A 83 -5.25 -13.02 -3.96
N VAL A 84 -6.57 -13.18 -3.88
CA VAL A 84 -7.52 -12.37 -4.66
C VAL A 84 -7.90 -11.08 -3.95
N GLY A 85 -8.37 -10.09 -4.71
CA GLY A 85 -8.75 -8.79 -4.18
C GLY A 85 -9.97 -8.85 -3.25
N THR A 86 -9.96 -8.01 -2.22
CA THR A 86 -11.07 -7.80 -1.28
C THR A 86 -11.47 -6.32 -1.26
N PRO A 87 -12.02 -5.78 -2.38
CA PRO A 87 -12.34 -4.35 -2.47
C PRO A 87 -13.44 -3.97 -1.48
N SER A 88 -13.38 -2.72 -1.00
CA SER A 88 -14.43 -2.18 -0.13
C SER A 88 -15.72 -1.92 -0.93
N ARG A 89 -16.87 -2.18 -0.28
CA ARG A 89 -18.19 -1.71 -0.74
C ARG A 89 -18.42 -0.29 -0.23
N GLY A 90 -19.49 0.36 -0.73
CA GLY A 90 -19.82 1.73 -0.34
C GLY A 90 -20.12 1.94 1.15
N ASP A 91 -20.44 0.88 1.90
CA ASP A 91 -20.66 0.89 3.35
C ASP A 91 -19.39 0.58 4.18
N GLY A 92 -18.24 0.42 3.50
CA GLY A 92 -16.96 0.06 4.11
C GLY A 92 -16.79 -1.43 4.36
N SER A 93 -17.80 -2.28 4.08
CA SER A 93 -17.66 -3.73 4.18
C SER A 93 -16.75 -4.27 3.07
N PRO A 94 -15.93 -5.30 3.31
CA PRO A 94 -15.14 -5.94 2.28
C PRO A 94 -16.02 -6.81 1.37
N ASN A 95 -15.76 -6.79 0.08
CA ASN A 95 -16.38 -7.71 -0.86
C ASN A 95 -15.59 -9.03 -0.89
N LEU A 96 -16.13 -10.08 -0.28
CA LEU A 96 -15.52 -11.40 -0.21
C LEU A 96 -15.97 -12.36 -1.32
N ALA A 97 -16.74 -11.88 -2.30
CA ALA A 97 -17.28 -12.74 -3.38
C ALA A 97 -16.16 -13.45 -4.17
N PHE A 98 -15.03 -12.78 -4.39
CA PHE A 98 -13.88 -13.39 -5.08
C PHE A 98 -13.23 -14.49 -4.24
N VAL A 99 -13.10 -14.29 -2.92
CA VAL A 99 -12.57 -15.31 -2.00
C VAL A 99 -13.46 -16.54 -1.98
N GLU A 100 -14.79 -16.34 -1.86
CA GLU A 100 -15.76 -17.43 -1.88
C GLU A 100 -15.76 -18.19 -3.21
N ALA A 101 -15.72 -17.47 -4.34
CA ALA A 101 -15.68 -18.07 -5.67
C ALA A 101 -14.45 -18.97 -5.85
N VAL A 102 -13.28 -18.45 -5.50
CA VAL A 102 -12.01 -19.21 -5.56
C VAL A 102 -12.04 -20.41 -4.61
N ALA A 103 -12.50 -20.25 -3.37
CA ALA A 103 -12.63 -21.36 -2.43
C ALA A 103 -13.52 -22.49 -2.98
N ARG A 104 -14.61 -22.13 -3.67
CA ARG A 104 -15.52 -23.10 -4.32
C ARG A 104 -14.85 -23.80 -5.51
N GLU A 105 -14.15 -23.08 -6.35
CA GLU A 105 -13.42 -23.62 -7.50
C GLU A 105 -12.29 -24.56 -7.06
N VAL A 106 -11.52 -24.16 -6.06
CA VAL A 106 -10.49 -24.99 -5.44
C VAL A 106 -11.12 -26.29 -4.92
N ALA A 107 -12.20 -26.19 -4.12
CA ALA A 107 -12.87 -27.37 -3.57
C ALA A 107 -13.29 -28.39 -4.63
N ARG A 108 -13.89 -27.91 -5.74
CA ARG A 108 -14.34 -28.76 -6.86
C ARG A 108 -13.20 -29.37 -7.66
N SER A 109 -12.01 -28.76 -7.60
CA SER A 109 -10.83 -29.18 -8.37
C SER A 109 -9.87 -30.06 -7.56
N LEU A 110 -10.02 -30.12 -6.21
CA LEU A 110 -9.14 -30.96 -5.37
C LEU A 110 -9.14 -32.41 -5.84
N PRO A 111 -7.95 -32.98 -6.14
CA PRO A 111 -7.83 -34.38 -6.50
C PRO A 111 -8.01 -35.27 -5.25
N PRO A 112 -8.55 -36.49 -5.40
CA PRO A 112 -8.67 -37.43 -4.30
C PRO A 112 -7.31 -38.03 -3.89
N GLY A 113 -7.09 -38.19 -2.58
CA GLY A 113 -5.95 -38.96 -2.04
C GLY A 113 -4.63 -38.22 -1.92
N GLU A 114 -4.59 -36.95 -2.34
CA GLU A 114 -3.44 -36.09 -2.09
C GLU A 114 -3.82 -34.97 -1.09
N PHE A 115 -2.86 -34.60 -0.25
CA PHE A 115 -3.03 -33.51 0.71
C PHE A 115 -2.83 -32.17 0.05
N HIS A 116 -3.76 -31.25 0.31
CA HIS A 116 -3.68 -29.86 -0.11
C HIS A 116 -3.96 -28.93 1.06
N LEU A 117 -3.08 -27.98 1.30
CA LEU A 117 -3.28 -26.90 2.26
C LEU A 117 -3.77 -25.66 1.52
N ILE A 118 -4.99 -25.27 1.78
CA ILE A 118 -5.58 -24.03 1.23
C ILE A 118 -5.26 -22.90 2.21
N CYS A 119 -4.52 -21.90 1.74
CA CYS A 119 -3.97 -20.86 2.57
C CYS A 119 -4.55 -19.50 2.16
N GLU A 120 -5.38 -18.90 3.00
CA GLU A 120 -5.89 -17.55 2.79
C GLU A 120 -4.78 -16.54 3.08
N LYS A 121 -4.34 -15.83 2.04
CA LYS A 121 -3.30 -14.82 2.13
C LYS A 121 -3.82 -13.39 1.91
N SER A 122 -4.97 -13.24 1.26
CA SER A 122 -5.65 -11.96 1.12
C SER A 122 -5.97 -11.38 2.50
N THR A 123 -5.92 -10.06 2.64
CA THR A 123 -6.39 -9.41 3.87
C THR A 123 -7.91 -9.49 3.95
N VAL A 124 -8.40 -10.28 4.88
CA VAL A 124 -9.82 -10.62 5.06
C VAL A 124 -10.27 -10.36 6.51
N PRO A 125 -11.55 -10.04 6.75
CA PRO A 125 -12.09 -9.93 8.10
C PRO A 125 -11.91 -11.18 8.93
N VAL A 126 -11.81 -11.00 10.24
CA VAL A 126 -11.72 -12.10 11.19
C VAL A 126 -12.88 -13.10 11.03
N GLN A 127 -12.55 -14.41 11.10
CA GLN A 127 -13.43 -15.57 10.83
C GLN A 127 -13.70 -15.84 9.33
N THR A 128 -12.96 -15.26 8.42
CA THR A 128 -13.08 -15.60 6.99
C THR A 128 -12.48 -16.99 6.69
N GLY A 129 -11.37 -17.37 7.31
CA GLY A 129 -10.78 -18.70 7.16
C GLY A 129 -11.73 -19.84 7.56
N GLU A 130 -12.59 -19.63 8.57
CA GLU A 130 -13.65 -20.57 8.94
C GLU A 130 -14.71 -20.67 7.84
N ARG A 131 -15.08 -19.54 7.22
CA ARG A 131 -16.04 -19.54 6.08
C ARG A 131 -15.45 -20.24 4.86
N VAL A 132 -14.19 -20.01 4.55
CA VAL A 132 -13.45 -20.73 3.49
C VAL A 132 -13.48 -22.24 3.77
N ALA A 133 -13.17 -22.67 4.99
CA ALA A 133 -13.22 -24.08 5.38
C ALA A 133 -14.65 -24.67 5.22
N GLN A 134 -15.69 -23.91 5.58
CA GLN A 134 -17.07 -24.34 5.39
C GLN A 134 -17.45 -24.48 3.89
N VAL A 135 -17.01 -23.57 3.03
CA VAL A 135 -17.23 -23.65 1.59
C VAL A 135 -16.56 -24.90 1.02
N ILE A 136 -15.29 -25.12 1.38
CA ILE A 136 -14.55 -26.30 0.91
C ILE A 136 -15.19 -27.59 1.40
N ALA A 137 -15.61 -27.68 2.68
CA ALA A 137 -16.29 -28.85 3.22
C ALA A 137 -17.60 -29.20 2.50
N ARG A 138 -18.31 -28.21 1.94
CA ARG A 138 -19.58 -28.40 1.21
C ARG A 138 -19.37 -28.81 -0.24
N GLU A 139 -18.29 -28.36 -0.86
CA GLU A 139 -18.07 -28.44 -2.32
C GLU A 139 -16.96 -29.44 -2.71
N ALA A 140 -16.12 -29.84 -1.74
CA ALA A 140 -14.99 -30.74 -2.02
C ALA A 140 -15.47 -32.12 -2.48
N ARG A 141 -14.71 -32.70 -3.42
CA ARG A 141 -14.97 -34.04 -3.94
C ARG A 141 -14.78 -35.10 -2.84
N PRO A 142 -15.48 -36.25 -2.92
CA PRO A 142 -15.24 -37.35 -1.99
C PRO A 142 -13.76 -37.78 -1.98
N ARG A 143 -13.23 -38.03 -0.80
CA ARG A 143 -11.83 -38.42 -0.56
C ARG A 143 -10.77 -37.34 -0.84
N ALA A 144 -11.16 -36.07 -1.05
CA ALA A 144 -10.20 -34.98 -1.01
C ALA A 144 -9.64 -34.84 0.40
N ASP A 145 -8.32 -34.73 0.52
CA ASP A 145 -7.60 -34.53 1.78
C ASP A 145 -7.11 -33.07 1.83
N TRP A 146 -7.69 -32.27 2.70
CA TRP A 146 -7.43 -30.83 2.71
C TRP A 146 -7.51 -30.24 4.10
N GLU A 147 -6.81 -29.13 4.27
CA GLU A 147 -6.89 -28.25 5.44
C GLU A 147 -6.87 -26.78 5.02
N VAL A 148 -7.28 -25.90 5.93
CA VAL A 148 -7.31 -24.46 5.70
C VAL A 148 -6.45 -23.74 6.74
N ALA A 149 -5.62 -22.80 6.29
CA ALA A 149 -4.87 -21.89 7.13
C ALA A 149 -5.08 -20.44 6.69
N SER A 150 -4.86 -19.49 7.60
CA SER A 150 -4.73 -18.06 7.32
C SER A 150 -3.25 -17.69 7.41
N ASN A 151 -2.71 -17.08 6.37
CA ASN A 151 -1.33 -16.61 6.34
C ASN A 151 -1.28 -15.17 5.81
N PRO A 152 -1.66 -14.19 6.63
CA PRO A 152 -1.65 -12.80 6.21
C PRO A 152 -0.24 -12.33 5.84
N GLU A 153 -0.17 -11.42 4.88
CA GLU A 153 1.05 -10.76 4.46
C GLU A 153 1.29 -9.45 5.23
N PHE A 154 2.54 -9.01 5.30
CA PHE A 154 2.92 -7.74 5.90
C PHE A 154 3.87 -6.93 4.99
N LEU A 155 3.84 -7.24 3.71
CA LEU A 155 4.63 -6.53 2.71
C LEU A 155 4.13 -5.09 2.52
N ARG A 156 5.04 -4.25 2.02
CA ARG A 156 4.76 -2.85 1.67
C ARG A 156 5.03 -2.66 0.18
N GLU A 157 4.08 -2.14 -0.57
CA GLU A 157 4.31 -1.74 -1.96
C GLU A 157 5.55 -0.83 -2.04
N GLY A 158 6.39 -1.01 -3.06
CA GLY A 158 7.68 -0.32 -3.19
C GLY A 158 8.85 -0.95 -2.42
N SER A 159 8.60 -1.97 -1.59
CA SER A 159 9.62 -2.82 -0.94
C SER A 159 9.13 -4.27 -0.78
N ALA A 160 8.09 -4.65 -1.51
CA ALA A 160 7.38 -5.92 -1.29
C ALA A 160 8.27 -7.16 -1.54
N VAL A 161 9.18 -7.10 -2.49
CA VAL A 161 10.16 -8.19 -2.73
C VAL A 161 11.07 -8.35 -1.52
N VAL A 162 11.63 -7.25 -1.00
CA VAL A 162 12.51 -7.28 0.17
C VAL A 162 11.73 -7.74 1.40
N ASP A 163 10.55 -7.16 1.66
CA ASP A 163 9.71 -7.52 2.81
C ASP A 163 9.26 -8.99 2.79
N THR A 164 9.16 -9.60 1.59
CA THR A 164 8.81 -11.02 1.46
C THR A 164 10.01 -11.93 1.69
N LEU A 165 11.20 -11.56 1.21
CA LEU A 165 12.43 -12.35 1.35
C LEU A 165 13.15 -12.13 2.68
N ASP A 166 12.92 -11.02 3.35
CA ASP A 166 13.48 -10.63 4.66
C ASP A 166 12.38 -10.03 5.55
N PRO A 167 11.37 -10.84 5.95
CA PRO A 167 10.22 -10.36 6.70
C PRO A 167 10.57 -10.12 8.18
N ASP A 168 9.88 -9.15 8.81
CA ASP A 168 9.95 -8.97 10.28
C ASP A 168 9.36 -10.19 11.03
N ARG A 169 8.41 -10.89 10.45
CA ARG A 169 7.75 -12.09 10.98
C ARG A 169 6.94 -12.81 9.91
N VAL A 170 6.71 -14.11 10.11
CA VAL A 170 5.72 -14.91 9.38
C VAL A 170 4.62 -15.32 10.36
N VAL A 171 3.36 -14.96 10.08
CA VAL A 171 2.20 -15.31 10.91
C VAL A 171 1.38 -16.39 10.19
N VAL A 172 1.07 -17.45 10.90
CA VAL A 172 0.29 -18.59 10.41
C VAL A 172 -0.84 -18.90 11.39
N GLY A 173 -2.05 -18.94 10.88
CA GLY A 173 -3.25 -19.31 11.63
C GLY A 173 -3.77 -20.67 11.20
N THR A 174 -3.66 -21.67 12.06
CA THR A 174 -4.23 -22.99 11.86
C THR A 174 -4.43 -23.71 13.19
N THR A 175 -5.30 -24.71 13.22
CA THR A 175 -5.47 -25.62 14.37
C THR A 175 -4.88 -27.00 14.12
N SER A 176 -4.26 -27.20 12.95
CA SER A 176 -3.68 -28.46 12.51
C SER A 176 -2.15 -28.40 12.56
N THR A 177 -1.53 -29.33 13.26
CA THR A 177 -0.07 -29.50 13.27
C THR A 177 0.46 -29.78 11.86
N ARG A 178 -0.24 -30.56 11.05
CA ARG A 178 0.16 -30.89 9.67
C ARG A 178 0.17 -29.63 8.77
N ALA A 179 -0.82 -28.74 8.92
CA ALA A 179 -0.85 -27.47 8.20
C ALA A 179 0.26 -26.51 8.69
N GLU A 180 0.52 -26.48 10.01
CA GLU A 180 1.63 -25.69 10.55
C GLU A 180 2.98 -26.18 10.02
N ASP A 181 3.23 -27.51 10.06
CA ASP A 181 4.47 -28.11 9.58
C ASP A 181 4.70 -27.82 8.09
N ALA A 182 3.65 -27.94 7.26
CA ALA A 182 3.72 -27.62 5.84
C ALA A 182 4.09 -26.15 5.57
N LEU A 183 3.52 -25.21 6.31
CA LEU A 183 3.88 -23.79 6.17
C LEU A 183 5.26 -23.48 6.76
N ARG A 184 5.65 -24.13 7.83
CA ARG A 184 7.01 -24.01 8.39
C ARG A 184 8.05 -24.50 7.39
N GLU A 185 7.84 -25.66 6.76
CA GLU A 185 8.70 -26.17 5.69
C GLU A 185 8.76 -25.20 4.50
N LEU A 186 7.61 -24.66 4.09
CA LEU A 186 7.53 -23.69 2.99
C LEU A 186 8.37 -22.45 3.26
N TYR A 187 8.29 -21.89 4.47
CA TYR A 187 8.99 -20.67 4.83
C TYR A 187 10.43 -20.89 5.33
N THR A 188 10.88 -22.14 5.54
CA THR A 188 12.22 -22.46 6.05
C THR A 188 13.34 -21.69 5.33
N PRO A 189 13.40 -21.64 3.97
CA PRO A 189 14.49 -20.92 3.29
C PRO A 189 14.51 -19.41 3.58
N ILE A 190 13.34 -18.81 3.80
CA ILE A 190 13.19 -17.39 4.15
C ILE A 190 13.57 -17.17 5.62
N LEU A 191 13.08 -18.01 6.53
CA LEU A 191 13.29 -17.92 7.97
C LEU A 191 14.77 -18.13 8.34
N GLU A 192 15.44 -19.10 7.71
CA GLU A 192 16.88 -19.35 7.94
C GLU A 192 17.74 -18.17 7.48
N ARG A 193 17.33 -17.48 6.42
CA ARG A 193 18.03 -16.30 5.91
C ARG A 193 17.78 -15.05 6.76
N SER A 194 16.52 -14.77 7.10
CA SER A 194 16.12 -13.53 7.79
C SER A 194 16.26 -13.59 9.31
N GLY A 195 16.19 -14.81 9.89
CA GLY A 195 16.06 -14.98 11.34
C GLY A 195 14.71 -14.54 11.89
N ALA A 196 13.73 -14.31 11.04
CA ALA A 196 12.41 -13.83 11.42
C ALA A 196 11.64 -14.85 12.29
N PRO A 197 10.88 -14.42 13.29
CA PRO A 197 10.05 -15.33 14.08
C PRO A 197 8.89 -15.89 13.25
N PHE A 198 8.63 -17.18 13.42
CA PHE A 198 7.43 -17.87 12.91
C PHE A 198 6.39 -17.93 14.02
N VAL A 199 5.30 -17.21 13.84
CA VAL A 199 4.22 -17.07 14.84
C VAL A 199 3.05 -17.96 14.43
N ALA A 200 2.90 -19.13 15.09
CA ALA A 200 1.77 -20.02 14.89
C ALA A 200 0.65 -19.69 15.89
N THR A 201 -0.58 -19.65 15.39
CA THR A 201 -1.78 -19.39 16.18
C THR A 201 -3.02 -19.98 15.48
N ASP A 202 -4.23 -19.69 15.96
CA ASP A 202 -5.47 -20.01 15.24
C ASP A 202 -5.77 -19.00 14.11
N ARG A 203 -6.67 -19.36 13.19
CA ARG A 203 -6.99 -18.55 12.00
C ARG A 203 -7.53 -17.17 12.37
N ALA A 204 -8.47 -17.10 13.31
CA ALA A 204 -9.09 -15.84 13.73
C ALA A 204 -8.06 -14.88 14.34
N THR A 205 -7.13 -15.39 15.14
CA THR A 205 -6.03 -14.60 15.72
C THR A 205 -5.08 -14.11 14.64
N ALA A 206 -4.70 -14.95 13.67
CA ALA A 206 -3.83 -14.53 12.55
C ALA A 206 -4.46 -13.41 11.71
N GLU A 207 -5.73 -13.53 11.36
CA GLU A 207 -6.50 -12.50 10.63
C GLU A 207 -6.58 -11.20 11.44
N LEU A 208 -6.84 -11.30 12.76
CA LEU A 208 -6.93 -10.13 13.64
C LEU A 208 -5.57 -9.43 13.80
N ILE A 209 -4.46 -10.17 13.87
CA ILE A 209 -3.11 -9.62 13.92
C ILE A 209 -2.87 -8.68 12.71
N LYS A 210 -3.29 -9.08 11.50
CA LYS A 210 -3.14 -8.25 10.30
C LYS A 210 -3.95 -6.96 10.41
N HIS A 211 -5.24 -7.05 10.73
CA HIS A 211 -6.11 -5.88 10.84
C HIS A 211 -5.67 -4.94 11.96
N ALA A 212 -5.34 -5.48 13.15
CA ALA A 212 -4.87 -4.68 14.27
C ALA A 212 -3.54 -3.96 13.96
N SER A 213 -2.61 -4.64 13.28
CA SER A 213 -1.34 -4.03 12.85
C SER A 213 -1.57 -2.86 11.91
N ASN A 214 -2.35 -3.05 10.84
CA ASN A 214 -2.61 -1.98 9.86
C ASN A 214 -3.40 -0.82 10.48
N ALA A 215 -4.39 -1.10 11.34
CA ALA A 215 -5.15 -0.10 12.05
C ALA A 215 -4.28 0.72 13.02
N PHE A 216 -3.36 0.08 13.72
CA PHE A 216 -2.43 0.77 14.63
C PHE A 216 -1.45 1.65 13.89
N LEU A 217 -0.89 1.18 12.76
CA LEU A 217 -0.01 2.00 11.92
C LEU A 217 -0.75 3.22 11.34
N ALA A 218 -1.98 3.05 10.85
CA ALA A 218 -2.84 4.17 10.42
C ALA A 218 -3.14 5.14 11.57
N THR A 219 -3.35 4.63 12.78
CA THR A 219 -3.56 5.43 13.99
C THR A 219 -2.34 6.29 14.30
N LYS A 220 -1.12 5.76 14.21
CA LYS A 220 0.12 6.54 14.42
C LYS A 220 0.23 7.71 13.45
N ILE A 221 -0.10 7.49 12.16
CA ILE A 221 -0.09 8.57 11.15
C ILE A 221 -1.16 9.62 11.46
N SER A 222 -2.39 9.21 11.76
CA SER A 222 -3.46 10.16 12.11
C SER A 222 -3.17 10.89 13.41
N PHE A 223 -2.56 10.22 14.40
CA PHE A 223 -2.13 10.85 15.64
C PHE A 223 -1.12 11.96 15.39
N ILE A 224 -0.04 11.69 14.64
CA ILE A 224 0.97 12.72 14.38
C ILE A 224 0.44 13.85 13.49
N ASN A 225 -0.50 13.59 12.59
CA ASN A 225 -1.20 14.64 11.83
C ASN A 225 -2.07 15.53 12.72
N SER A 226 -2.67 14.98 13.78
CA SER A 226 -3.38 15.79 14.77
C SER A 226 -2.42 16.64 15.60
N VAL A 227 -1.26 16.10 15.99
CA VAL A 227 -0.19 16.82 16.68
C VAL A 227 0.36 17.94 15.78
N ALA A 228 0.51 17.70 14.47
CA ALA A 228 0.92 18.70 13.50
C ALA A 228 0.03 19.95 13.52
N ARG A 229 -1.29 19.76 13.59
CA ARG A 229 -2.26 20.88 13.70
C ARG A 229 -2.09 21.68 15.00
N VAL A 230 -1.70 21.02 16.09
CA VAL A 230 -1.37 21.73 17.35
C VAL A 230 -0.06 22.51 17.18
N CYS A 231 0.95 21.91 16.56
CA CYS A 231 2.23 22.55 16.28
C CYS A 231 2.06 23.84 15.45
N GLU A 232 1.27 23.79 14.38
CA GLU A 232 0.98 24.96 13.53
C GLU A 232 0.38 26.14 14.31
N ARG A 233 -0.45 25.86 15.32
CA ARG A 233 -1.09 26.91 16.14
C ARG A 233 -0.24 27.38 17.32
N SER A 234 0.68 26.55 17.78
CA SER A 234 1.54 26.85 18.94
C SER A 234 2.94 27.36 18.54
N GLY A 235 3.30 27.27 17.26
CA GLY A 235 4.64 27.60 16.77
C GLY A 235 5.68 26.51 17.02
N ALA A 236 5.24 25.29 17.44
CA ALA A 236 6.11 24.12 17.60
C ALA A 236 6.45 23.49 16.23
N ASP A 237 7.46 22.60 16.21
CA ASP A 237 7.84 21.81 15.03
C ASP A 237 7.48 20.35 15.24
N VAL A 238 6.61 19.80 14.39
CA VAL A 238 6.11 18.42 14.51
C VAL A 238 7.22 17.39 14.32
N GLU A 239 8.26 17.67 13.52
CA GLU A 239 9.35 16.72 13.32
C GLU A 239 10.19 16.56 14.60
N LEU A 240 10.43 17.67 15.31
CA LEU A 240 11.09 17.62 16.61
C LEU A 240 10.23 16.91 17.66
N VAL A 241 8.90 17.14 17.64
CA VAL A 241 7.97 16.42 18.51
C VAL A 241 7.97 14.92 18.20
N ALA A 242 7.84 14.55 16.92
CA ALA A 242 7.85 13.16 16.46
C ALA A 242 9.17 12.46 16.81
N ARG A 243 10.32 13.15 16.62
CA ARG A 243 11.63 12.65 17.02
C ARG A 243 11.73 12.45 18.51
N GLY A 244 11.32 13.44 19.31
CA GLY A 244 11.38 13.35 20.78
C GLY A 244 10.52 12.21 21.32
N MET A 245 9.29 12.06 20.82
CA MET A 245 8.40 10.94 21.16
C MET A 245 8.99 9.59 20.75
N GLY A 246 9.48 9.52 19.49
CA GLY A 246 9.95 8.29 18.89
C GLY A 246 11.20 7.69 19.53
N LEU A 247 11.98 8.48 20.28
CA LEU A 247 13.13 8.01 21.07
C LEU A 247 12.69 7.13 22.26
N ASP A 248 11.45 7.23 22.71
CA ASP A 248 10.90 6.26 23.68
C ASP A 248 10.67 4.91 22.97
N PRO A 249 11.35 3.81 23.38
CA PRO A 249 11.20 2.50 22.73
C PRO A 249 9.79 1.93 22.81
N ARG A 250 8.95 2.41 23.74
CA ARG A 250 7.54 2.02 23.82
C ARG A 250 6.69 2.62 22.71
N ILE A 251 7.15 3.72 22.09
CA ILE A 251 6.49 4.43 20.99
C ILE A 251 7.15 4.06 19.66
N GLY A 252 8.48 4.20 19.56
CA GLY A 252 9.28 3.96 18.37
C GLY A 252 9.10 5.04 17.29
N VAL A 253 10.11 5.21 16.43
CA VAL A 253 10.20 6.30 15.44
C VAL A 253 9.32 6.10 14.21
N HIS A 254 8.95 4.87 13.88
CA HIS A 254 8.25 4.56 12.63
C HIS A 254 6.79 5.01 12.67
N PHE A 255 6.28 5.46 11.50
CA PHE A 255 4.91 5.93 11.29
C PHE A 255 4.52 7.19 12.08
N LEU A 256 5.50 8.02 12.48
CA LEU A 256 5.32 9.33 13.10
C LEU A 256 5.67 10.50 12.16
N LYS A 257 5.63 10.30 10.84
CA LYS A 257 5.87 11.36 9.85
C LYS A 257 4.54 12.03 9.51
N ALA A 258 4.41 13.31 9.86
CA ALA A 258 3.23 14.12 9.51
C ALA A 258 3.25 14.46 8.01
N GLY A 259 2.07 14.63 7.41
CA GLY A 259 1.94 14.96 6.00
C GLY A 259 0.48 14.93 5.51
N ALA A 260 0.28 14.79 4.22
CA ALA A 260 -1.03 14.73 3.57
C ALA A 260 -1.91 13.52 3.93
N GLY A 261 -1.48 12.70 4.87
CA GLY A 261 -2.16 11.47 5.27
C GLY A 261 -1.68 10.23 4.51
N TYR A 262 -2.30 9.11 4.82
CA TYR A 262 -2.04 7.83 4.19
C TYR A 262 -3.01 7.53 3.04
N GLY A 263 -2.56 6.73 2.10
CA GLY A 263 -3.32 6.22 0.96
C GLY A 263 -2.95 4.77 0.67
N GLY A 264 -3.08 4.38 -0.58
CA GLY A 264 -2.80 3.04 -1.08
C GLY A 264 -3.95 2.05 -0.87
N SER A 265 -3.74 0.86 -1.36
CA SER A 265 -4.75 -0.21 -1.39
C SER A 265 -5.06 -0.83 -0.02
N CYS A 266 -4.20 -0.62 1.00
CA CYS A 266 -4.26 -1.36 2.25
C CYS A 266 -4.92 -0.56 3.39
N PHE A 267 -4.29 0.52 3.87
CA PHE A 267 -4.74 1.19 5.09
C PHE A 267 -6.19 1.70 5.05
N PRO A 268 -6.64 2.43 4.01
CA PRO A 268 -8.02 2.92 3.99
C PRO A 268 -9.03 1.78 4.03
N LYS A 269 -8.81 0.75 3.21
CA LYS A 269 -9.65 -0.43 3.11
C LYS A 269 -9.68 -1.23 4.41
N ASP A 270 -8.51 -1.47 5.02
CA ASP A 270 -8.39 -2.35 6.19
C ASP A 270 -8.93 -1.68 7.45
N VAL A 271 -8.76 -0.36 7.61
CA VAL A 271 -9.36 0.43 8.69
C VAL A 271 -10.89 0.39 8.56
N ALA A 272 -11.45 0.60 7.37
CA ALA A 272 -12.88 0.54 7.13
C ALA A 272 -13.46 -0.87 7.38
N ALA A 273 -12.78 -1.91 6.87
CA ALA A 273 -13.19 -3.30 7.06
C ALA A 273 -13.15 -3.71 8.53
N PHE A 274 -12.13 -3.27 9.28
CA PHE A 274 -12.02 -3.58 10.71
C PHE A 274 -13.08 -2.85 11.53
N ALA A 275 -13.34 -1.57 11.25
CA ALA A 275 -14.43 -0.81 11.87
C ALA A 275 -15.80 -1.44 11.58
N HIS A 276 -16.04 -1.87 10.33
CA HIS A 276 -17.27 -2.57 9.94
C HIS A 276 -17.42 -3.90 10.70
N ARG A 277 -16.38 -4.74 10.69
CA ARG A 277 -16.41 -6.04 11.36
C ARG A 277 -16.55 -5.94 12.88
N SER A 278 -15.93 -4.94 13.50
CA SER A 278 -16.09 -4.69 14.94
C SER A 278 -17.55 -4.41 15.29
N ARG A 279 -18.25 -3.59 14.50
CA ARG A 279 -19.68 -3.31 14.68
C ARG A 279 -20.55 -4.56 14.53
N GLU A 280 -20.27 -5.43 13.54
CA GLU A 280 -20.96 -6.72 13.39
C GLU A 280 -20.78 -7.63 14.61
N LEU A 281 -19.63 -7.53 15.28
CA LEU A 281 -19.32 -8.25 16.53
C LEU A 281 -19.86 -7.55 17.78
N GLY A 282 -20.60 -6.44 17.65
CA GLY A 282 -21.17 -5.68 18.75
C GLY A 282 -20.16 -4.77 19.48
N VAL A 283 -18.99 -4.50 18.88
CA VAL A 283 -17.96 -3.64 19.45
C VAL A 283 -17.92 -2.31 18.69
N ASP A 284 -18.17 -1.19 19.40
CA ASP A 284 -17.91 0.15 18.85
C ASP A 284 -16.42 0.49 18.99
N PHE A 285 -15.71 0.43 17.86
CA PHE A 285 -14.30 0.76 17.82
C PHE A 285 -14.10 2.20 17.31
N GLY A 286 -14.60 3.18 18.09
CA GLY A 286 -14.65 4.60 17.70
C GLY A 286 -13.33 5.21 17.26
N ILE A 287 -12.18 4.73 17.77
CA ILE A 287 -10.84 5.19 17.33
C ILE A 287 -10.68 5.07 15.83
N LEU A 288 -11.15 3.99 15.19
CA LEU A 288 -10.96 3.77 13.75
C LEU A 288 -11.74 4.78 12.90
N ASN A 289 -12.90 5.23 13.37
CA ASN A 289 -13.68 6.27 12.70
C ASN A 289 -12.95 7.62 12.75
N GLU A 290 -12.37 7.98 13.92
CA GLU A 290 -11.59 9.21 14.05
C GLU A 290 -10.29 9.15 13.25
N VAL A 291 -9.62 8.00 13.17
CA VAL A 291 -8.42 7.80 12.33
C VAL A 291 -8.73 8.10 10.86
N ALA A 292 -9.83 7.57 10.32
CA ALA A 292 -10.25 7.82 8.94
C ALA A 292 -10.62 9.29 8.70
N LYS A 293 -11.34 9.92 9.64
CA LYS A 293 -11.71 11.34 9.59
C LYS A 293 -10.47 12.25 9.57
N ILE A 294 -9.53 12.05 10.49
CA ILE A 294 -8.29 12.82 10.57
C ILE A 294 -7.48 12.66 9.29
N ASN A 295 -7.44 11.46 8.71
CA ASN A 295 -6.76 11.21 7.44
C ASN A 295 -7.37 12.03 6.29
N HIS A 296 -8.68 12.12 6.24
CA HIS A 296 -9.37 12.97 5.25
C HIS A 296 -9.11 14.48 5.49
N GLU A 297 -9.14 14.92 6.74
CA GLU A 297 -8.81 16.30 7.11
C GLU A 297 -7.37 16.69 6.75
N ALA A 298 -6.41 15.74 6.84
CA ALA A 298 -5.01 15.98 6.46
C ALA A 298 -4.87 16.30 4.96
N ARG A 299 -5.65 15.63 4.09
CA ARG A 299 -5.68 15.93 2.64
C ARG A 299 -6.20 17.35 2.38
N ARG A 300 -7.31 17.73 3.01
CA ARG A 300 -7.89 19.09 2.89
C ARG A 300 -6.94 20.16 3.38
N ALA A 301 -6.21 19.91 4.47
CA ALA A 301 -5.26 20.87 5.02
C ALA A 301 -4.16 21.26 4.03
N VAL A 302 -3.80 20.40 3.07
CA VAL A 302 -2.87 20.75 1.99
C VAL A 302 -3.49 21.78 1.05
N VAL A 303 -4.73 21.59 0.63
CA VAL A 303 -5.47 22.53 -0.23
C VAL A 303 -5.63 23.88 0.46
N ASP A 304 -5.96 23.86 1.76
CA ASP A 304 -6.09 25.09 2.56
C ASP A 304 -4.76 25.86 2.62
N LYS A 305 -3.61 25.18 2.80
CA LYS A 305 -2.29 25.83 2.76
C LYS A 305 -1.99 26.50 1.41
N VAL A 306 -2.36 25.86 0.30
CA VAL A 306 -2.21 26.46 -1.04
C VAL A 306 -3.13 27.68 -1.19
N ARG A 307 -4.37 27.58 -0.71
CA ARG A 307 -5.36 28.67 -0.75
C ARG A 307 -4.93 29.86 0.11
N ASP A 308 -4.45 29.60 1.34
CA ASP A 308 -3.96 30.64 2.24
C ASP A 308 -2.76 31.38 1.66
N ALA A 309 -1.85 30.66 0.97
CA ALA A 309 -0.67 31.26 0.34
C ALA A 309 -0.98 32.08 -0.91
N LEU A 310 -2.08 31.77 -1.64
CA LEU A 310 -2.42 32.38 -2.93
C LEU A 310 -3.65 33.31 -2.88
N TRP A 311 -4.32 33.40 -1.74
CA TRP A 311 -5.57 34.16 -1.54
C TRP A 311 -6.79 33.58 -2.30
N HIS A 312 -6.66 33.21 -3.59
CA HIS A 312 -7.65 32.53 -4.41
C HIS A 312 -6.94 31.58 -5.38
N LEU A 313 -7.66 30.56 -5.85
CA LEU A 313 -7.10 29.53 -6.72
C LEU A 313 -7.53 29.69 -8.19
N ASP A 314 -8.64 30.39 -8.45
CA ASP A 314 -9.16 30.58 -9.79
C ASP A 314 -8.10 31.21 -10.73
N GLY A 315 -7.84 30.52 -11.85
CA GLY A 315 -6.82 30.89 -12.83
C GLY A 315 -5.36 30.73 -12.38
N LYS A 316 -5.09 30.22 -11.18
CA LYS A 316 -3.72 29.98 -10.69
C LYS A 316 -3.17 28.67 -11.27
N ARG A 317 -1.89 28.68 -11.65
CA ARG A 317 -1.16 27.50 -12.09
C ARG A 317 -0.41 26.90 -10.90
N ILE A 318 -0.70 25.65 -10.57
CA ILE A 318 -0.11 24.92 -9.47
C ILE A 318 0.73 23.78 -10.02
N GLY A 319 2.03 23.79 -9.72
CA GLY A 319 2.94 22.69 -10.01
C GLY A 319 2.86 21.63 -8.91
N MET A 320 2.71 20.35 -9.28
CA MET A 320 2.62 19.25 -8.32
C MET A 320 3.72 18.23 -8.55
N LEU A 321 4.47 17.93 -7.50
CA LEU A 321 5.53 16.92 -7.47
C LEU A 321 5.02 15.66 -6.76
N GLY A 322 4.89 14.57 -7.54
CA GLY A 322 4.41 13.28 -7.05
C GLY A 322 2.90 13.13 -7.06
N LEU A 323 2.44 11.98 -7.56
CA LEU A 323 1.03 11.60 -7.71
C LEU A 323 0.71 10.27 -7.05
N SER A 324 1.64 9.30 -7.05
CA SER A 324 1.50 8.03 -6.32
C SER A 324 1.34 8.28 -4.81
N PHE A 325 0.70 7.35 -4.09
CA PHE A 325 0.42 7.55 -2.66
C PHE A 325 1.69 7.57 -1.79
N LYS A 326 2.79 7.00 -2.30
CA LYS A 326 4.15 7.03 -1.73
C LYS A 326 5.20 6.76 -2.81
N PRO A 327 6.51 6.96 -2.55
CA PRO A 327 7.57 6.61 -3.49
C PRO A 327 7.64 5.12 -3.82
N ASN A 328 8.25 4.80 -4.96
CA ASN A 328 8.56 3.45 -5.43
C ASN A 328 7.32 2.58 -5.73
N THR A 329 6.18 3.19 -6.09
CA THR A 329 4.98 2.51 -6.59
C THR A 329 4.23 3.39 -7.57
N ASP A 330 3.49 2.77 -8.49
CA ASP A 330 2.57 3.43 -9.42
C ASP A 330 1.11 3.44 -8.90
N ASP A 331 0.88 3.02 -7.64
CA ASP A 331 -0.46 2.91 -7.06
C ASP A 331 -1.07 4.28 -6.72
N LEU A 332 -2.20 4.56 -7.37
CA LEU A 332 -3.00 5.78 -7.20
C LEU A 332 -4.25 5.57 -6.33
N ARG A 333 -4.49 4.34 -5.88
CA ARG A 333 -5.68 4.03 -5.07
C ARG A 333 -5.63 4.79 -3.75
N GLU A 334 -6.69 5.55 -3.48
CA GLU A 334 -6.75 6.37 -2.26
C GLU A 334 -5.52 7.31 -2.07
N ALA A 335 -4.81 7.65 -3.15
CA ALA A 335 -3.67 8.55 -3.07
C ALA A 335 -4.12 9.96 -2.67
N PRO A 336 -3.55 10.55 -1.59
CA PRO A 336 -3.89 11.90 -1.15
C PRO A 336 -3.70 12.97 -2.24
N SER A 337 -2.72 12.78 -3.13
CA SER A 337 -2.45 13.65 -4.28
C SER A 337 -3.64 13.77 -5.22
N ILE A 338 -4.33 12.67 -5.50
CA ILE A 338 -5.48 12.64 -6.42
C ILE A 338 -6.65 13.46 -5.86
N ASP A 339 -6.92 13.36 -4.55
CA ASP A 339 -7.94 14.16 -3.90
C ASP A 339 -7.56 15.65 -3.92
N VAL A 340 -6.30 15.96 -3.61
CA VAL A 340 -5.79 17.35 -3.63
C VAL A 340 -5.87 17.95 -5.04
N VAL A 341 -5.48 17.19 -6.09
CA VAL A 341 -5.62 17.63 -7.49
C VAL A 341 -7.07 17.94 -7.82
N ARG A 342 -8.01 17.05 -7.47
CA ARG A 342 -9.44 17.25 -7.74
C ARG A 342 -10.00 18.50 -7.05
N ASP A 343 -9.62 18.70 -5.78
CA ASP A 343 -10.06 19.87 -5.01
C ASP A 343 -9.47 21.17 -5.60
N LEU A 344 -8.19 21.20 -5.98
CA LEU A 344 -7.57 22.36 -6.64
C LEU A 344 -8.22 22.69 -7.99
N LEU A 345 -8.48 21.67 -8.83
CA LEU A 345 -9.19 21.86 -10.11
C LEU A 345 -10.63 22.34 -9.90
N ALA A 346 -11.34 21.84 -8.89
CA ALA A 346 -12.69 22.28 -8.54
C ALA A 346 -12.74 23.76 -8.08
N ASP A 347 -11.65 24.23 -7.47
CA ASP A 347 -11.47 25.64 -7.08
C ASP A 347 -10.99 26.54 -8.24
N GLY A 348 -10.93 26.02 -9.47
CA GLY A 348 -10.57 26.79 -10.68
C GLY A 348 -9.08 26.91 -10.96
N ALA A 349 -8.21 26.19 -10.23
CA ALA A 349 -6.78 26.16 -10.53
C ALA A 349 -6.47 25.32 -11.78
N GLN A 350 -5.34 25.63 -12.42
CA GLN A 350 -4.71 24.76 -13.42
C GLN A 350 -3.63 23.94 -12.73
N VAL A 351 -3.72 22.62 -12.77
CA VAL A 351 -2.75 21.76 -12.11
C VAL A 351 -1.87 21.07 -13.15
N VAL A 352 -0.55 21.24 -12.99
CA VAL A 352 0.48 20.58 -13.82
C VAL A 352 1.31 19.69 -12.91
N ALA A 353 1.37 18.41 -13.19
CA ALA A 353 2.01 17.45 -12.30
C ALA A 353 3.09 16.64 -13.01
N TYR A 354 4.02 16.15 -12.21
CA TYR A 354 5.00 15.15 -12.61
C TYR A 354 5.09 14.05 -11.54
N ASP A 355 5.14 12.81 -12.00
CA ASP A 355 5.45 11.62 -11.19
C ASP A 355 6.26 10.66 -12.06
N PRO A 356 7.35 10.06 -11.56
CA PRO A 356 8.23 9.19 -12.36
C PRO A 356 7.54 7.98 -13.00
N VAL A 357 6.47 7.46 -12.36
CA VAL A 357 5.84 6.19 -12.80
C VAL A 357 4.31 6.26 -12.88
N ALA A 358 3.67 7.19 -12.16
CA ALA A 358 2.21 7.25 -12.03
C ALA A 358 1.55 8.40 -12.85
N ALA A 359 2.32 9.21 -13.58
CA ALA A 359 1.81 10.39 -14.30
C ALA A 359 0.69 10.06 -15.28
N GLU A 360 0.94 9.17 -16.22
CA GLU A 360 -0.03 8.78 -17.25
C GLU A 360 -1.31 8.12 -16.69
N PRO A 361 -1.23 7.17 -15.74
CA PRO A 361 -2.40 6.65 -15.06
C PRO A 361 -3.20 7.73 -14.32
N ALA A 362 -2.53 8.69 -13.69
CA ALA A 362 -3.20 9.79 -12.97
C ALA A 362 -3.95 10.73 -13.90
N ALA A 363 -3.38 11.10 -15.06
CA ALA A 363 -4.06 11.94 -16.04
C ALA A 363 -5.32 11.27 -16.62
N ARG A 364 -5.30 9.93 -16.78
CA ARG A 364 -6.50 9.17 -17.16
C ARG A 364 -7.57 9.16 -16.04
N LEU A 365 -7.15 9.19 -14.78
CA LEU A 365 -8.04 9.15 -13.62
C LEU A 365 -8.65 10.54 -13.29
N VAL A 366 -7.95 11.62 -13.63
CA VAL A 366 -8.35 12.99 -13.29
C VAL A 366 -8.37 13.85 -14.56
N PRO A 367 -9.52 13.99 -15.22
CA PRO A 367 -9.68 14.90 -16.34
C PRO A 367 -9.31 16.34 -15.97
N GLY A 368 -8.52 16.99 -16.82
CA GLY A 368 -8.03 18.36 -16.59
C GLY A 368 -6.67 18.46 -15.89
N LEU A 369 -6.10 17.35 -15.45
CA LEU A 369 -4.72 17.30 -14.99
C LEU A 369 -3.76 17.39 -16.17
N GLU A 370 -2.88 18.39 -16.20
CA GLU A 370 -1.80 18.51 -17.15
C GLU A 370 -0.56 17.76 -16.65
N LEU A 371 0.22 17.20 -17.57
CA LEU A 371 1.48 16.53 -17.24
C LEU A 371 2.67 17.33 -17.71
N ALA A 372 3.70 17.41 -16.87
CA ALA A 372 5.01 17.91 -17.24
C ALA A 372 5.94 16.75 -17.65
N ASP A 373 6.90 17.02 -18.57
CA ASP A 373 7.85 15.99 -19.02
C ASP A 373 8.88 15.60 -17.95
N ASN A 374 9.13 16.46 -16.97
CA ASN A 374 10.04 16.23 -15.86
C ASN A 374 9.71 17.12 -14.66
N ALA A 375 10.35 16.85 -13.52
CA ALA A 375 10.09 17.52 -12.25
C ALA A 375 10.34 19.05 -12.30
N VAL A 376 11.33 19.52 -13.07
CA VAL A 376 11.67 20.94 -13.14
C VAL A 376 10.59 21.73 -13.89
N LYS A 377 9.99 21.13 -14.95
CA LYS A 377 8.98 21.79 -15.79
C LYS A 377 7.65 22.07 -15.07
N VAL A 378 7.36 21.42 -13.93
CA VAL A 378 6.16 21.74 -13.15
C VAL A 378 6.22 23.18 -12.59
N ALA A 379 7.42 23.75 -12.47
CA ALA A 379 7.63 25.10 -11.99
C ALA A 379 7.37 26.17 -13.05
N ASP A 380 7.30 25.84 -14.36
CA ASP A 380 7.17 26.81 -15.44
C ASP A 380 5.86 27.62 -15.32
N GLY A 381 5.98 28.90 -14.92
CA GLY A 381 4.87 29.79 -14.70
C GLY A 381 4.00 29.46 -13.48
N ALA A 382 4.41 28.56 -12.61
CA ALA A 382 3.65 28.16 -11.44
C ALA A 382 3.54 29.29 -10.41
N HIS A 383 2.37 29.37 -9.75
CA HIS A 383 2.11 30.29 -8.64
C HIS A 383 2.38 29.62 -7.28
N ALA A 384 2.42 28.31 -7.24
CA ALA A 384 2.90 27.52 -6.10
C ALA A 384 3.37 26.15 -6.59
N LEU A 385 4.33 25.56 -5.88
CA LEU A 385 4.70 24.14 -5.96
C LEU A 385 4.12 23.38 -4.77
N VAL A 386 3.63 22.19 -5.00
CA VAL A 386 3.12 21.28 -3.96
C VAL A 386 3.84 19.94 -4.06
N LEU A 387 4.55 19.54 -3.00
CA LEU A 387 5.13 18.20 -2.90
C LEU A 387 4.13 17.24 -2.26
N MET A 388 3.66 16.26 -3.02
CA MET A 388 2.70 15.26 -2.54
C MET A 388 3.29 13.86 -2.33
N THR A 389 4.38 13.53 -3.04
CA THR A 389 5.06 12.25 -2.91
C THR A 389 6.56 12.49 -2.92
N GLU A 390 7.25 11.98 -1.91
CA GLU A 390 8.66 12.25 -1.67
C GLU A 390 9.59 11.32 -2.47
N TRP A 391 9.53 11.36 -3.79
CA TRP A 391 10.48 10.67 -4.65
C TRP A 391 11.91 11.18 -4.44
N ALA A 392 12.89 10.28 -4.46
CA ALA A 392 14.28 10.63 -4.16
C ALA A 392 14.84 11.72 -5.10
N GLU A 393 14.45 11.70 -6.38
CA GLU A 393 14.87 12.69 -7.37
C GLU A 393 14.41 14.12 -7.05
N PHE A 394 13.34 14.30 -6.29
CA PHE A 394 12.86 15.63 -5.93
C PHE A 394 13.74 16.32 -4.88
N ALA A 395 14.49 15.54 -4.10
CA ALA A 395 15.48 16.10 -3.17
C ALA A 395 16.72 16.68 -3.88
N GLU A 396 16.92 16.33 -5.16
CA GLU A 396 18.04 16.80 -5.99
C GLU A 396 17.70 18.06 -6.80
N LEU A 397 16.43 18.54 -6.74
CA LEU A 397 16.00 19.74 -7.46
C LEU A 397 16.72 20.99 -6.93
N ASP A 398 17.26 21.82 -7.86
CA ASP A 398 17.87 23.11 -7.51
C ASP A 398 16.79 24.15 -7.21
N PRO A 399 16.67 24.65 -5.96
CA PRO A 399 15.69 25.67 -5.61
C PRO A 399 15.85 26.97 -6.41
N ALA A 400 17.06 27.36 -6.82
CA ALA A 400 17.29 28.58 -7.59
C ALA A 400 16.78 28.47 -9.02
N ASP A 401 16.94 27.30 -9.68
CA ASP A 401 16.35 27.06 -11.00
C ASP A 401 14.82 27.04 -10.94
N LEU A 402 14.24 26.40 -9.92
CA LEU A 402 12.78 26.41 -9.73
C LEU A 402 12.25 27.84 -9.50
N HIS A 403 12.92 28.62 -8.64
CA HIS A 403 12.55 30.01 -8.39
C HIS A 403 12.51 30.85 -9.67
N ALA A 404 13.53 30.72 -10.51
CA ALA A 404 13.64 31.49 -11.76
C ALA A 404 12.51 31.19 -12.77
N ARG A 405 11.81 30.06 -12.65
CA ARG A 405 10.73 29.62 -13.54
C ARG A 405 9.34 29.99 -13.05
N MET A 406 9.20 30.24 -11.75
CA MET A 406 7.91 30.42 -11.11
C MET A 406 7.42 31.89 -11.15
N THR A 407 6.11 32.05 -11.17
CA THR A 407 5.47 33.36 -11.00
C THR A 407 5.56 33.82 -9.55
N TYR A 408 5.29 32.91 -8.59
CA TYR A 408 5.48 33.15 -7.17
C TYR A 408 6.29 31.99 -6.56
N PRO A 409 7.38 32.30 -5.84
CA PRO A 409 8.21 31.26 -5.23
C PRO A 409 7.58 30.77 -3.91
N ILE A 410 6.52 29.98 -4.03
CA ILE A 410 5.80 29.38 -2.91
C ILE A 410 5.93 27.87 -3.01
N LEU A 411 6.36 27.22 -1.90
CA LEU A 411 6.43 25.78 -1.74
C LEU A 411 5.48 25.33 -0.62
N VAL A 412 4.56 24.44 -0.94
CA VAL A 412 3.79 23.67 0.05
C VAL A 412 4.36 22.26 0.09
N ASP A 413 5.15 21.95 1.11
CA ASP A 413 5.71 20.62 1.30
C ASP A 413 4.80 19.77 2.18
N ALA A 414 3.92 19.01 1.54
CA ALA A 414 2.97 18.13 2.22
C ALA A 414 3.58 16.82 2.75
N ARG A 415 4.91 16.67 2.65
CA ARG A 415 5.65 15.51 3.15
C ARG A 415 6.79 15.87 4.09
N ASN A 416 7.10 17.17 4.26
CA ASN A 416 8.25 17.66 5.01
C ASN A 416 9.56 16.96 4.55
N ALA A 417 9.74 16.81 3.23
CA ALA A 417 10.80 16.00 2.67
C ALA A 417 11.90 16.81 1.97
N LEU A 418 11.61 18.07 1.63
CA LEU A 418 12.58 18.95 1.00
C LEU A 418 13.37 19.75 2.05
N ASP A 419 14.55 20.23 1.67
CA ASP A 419 15.35 21.11 2.51
C ASP A 419 14.75 22.53 2.54
N ALA A 420 13.89 22.77 3.51
CA ALA A 420 13.20 24.05 3.67
C ALA A 420 14.17 25.23 3.81
N GLU A 421 15.36 25.04 4.38
CA GLU A 421 16.36 26.12 4.55
C GLU A 421 16.97 26.49 3.20
N ALA A 422 17.31 25.52 2.35
CA ALA A 422 17.79 25.74 1.00
C ALA A 422 16.74 26.48 0.13
N PHE A 423 15.46 26.09 0.22
CA PHE A 423 14.37 26.77 -0.49
C PHE A 423 14.18 28.23 0.00
N VAL A 424 14.16 28.44 1.31
CA VAL A 424 14.07 29.81 1.87
C VAL A 424 15.27 30.68 1.44
N ALA A 425 16.48 30.14 1.48
CA ALA A 425 17.68 30.84 1.01
C ALA A 425 17.61 31.20 -0.49
N ALA A 426 16.94 30.38 -1.30
CA ALA A 426 16.67 30.67 -2.71
C ALA A 426 15.50 31.64 -2.95
N GLY A 427 14.84 32.15 -1.90
CA GLY A 427 13.78 33.14 -2.00
C GLY A 427 12.34 32.58 -1.89
N PHE A 428 12.15 31.31 -1.53
CA PHE A 428 10.81 30.73 -1.38
C PHE A 428 10.17 31.04 -0.04
N THR A 429 8.85 31.23 -0.08
CA THR A 429 8.00 31.01 1.08
C THR A 429 7.69 29.53 1.18
N VAL A 430 8.02 28.88 2.32
CA VAL A 430 7.86 27.45 2.52
C VAL A 430 6.84 27.16 3.62
N ALA A 431 5.77 26.44 3.26
CA ALA A 431 4.73 25.96 4.17
C ALA A 431 4.81 24.41 4.27
N GLY A 432 5.31 23.90 5.39
CA GLY A 432 5.30 22.49 5.73
C GLY A 432 4.04 22.05 6.47
N VAL A 433 3.89 20.78 6.76
CA VAL A 433 2.84 20.24 7.62
C VAL A 433 3.32 20.21 9.07
N GLY A 434 2.60 20.86 9.98
CA GLY A 434 2.95 20.89 11.40
C GLY A 434 4.22 21.71 11.71
N ARG A 435 4.58 22.63 10.84
CA ARG A 435 5.76 23.51 10.99
C ARG A 435 5.37 24.96 10.76
N PRO A 436 6.03 25.92 11.40
CA PRO A 436 5.84 27.34 11.08
C PRO A 436 6.17 27.60 9.61
N VAL A 437 5.38 28.49 8.98
CA VAL A 437 5.72 29.01 7.64
C VAL A 437 7.04 29.76 7.72
N ARG A 438 7.92 29.53 6.75
CA ARG A 438 9.25 30.17 6.65
C ARG A 438 9.27 31.08 5.44
N THR A 439 9.70 32.30 5.61
CA THR A 439 9.79 33.32 4.56
C THR A 439 11.24 33.83 4.43
N PRO A 440 11.66 34.32 3.25
CA PRO A 440 13.00 34.84 3.03
C PRO A 440 13.37 36.01 3.94
N ASP A 441 12.39 36.84 4.33
CA ASP A 441 12.54 38.02 5.21
C ASP A 441 12.36 37.68 6.70
N GLY A 442 12.10 36.44 7.04
CA GLY A 442 11.84 35.99 8.42
C GLY A 442 10.51 36.49 8.99
N SER A 443 9.61 37.06 8.17
CA SER A 443 8.24 37.38 8.58
C SER A 443 7.43 36.10 8.82
N ARG A 444 6.49 36.15 9.78
CA ARG A 444 5.58 35.04 10.11
C ARG A 444 4.22 35.25 9.48
#